data_37260fe6194a641571e3fff2d6dd35e9
#
_entry.id   37260fe6194a641571e3fff2d6dd35e9
#
_cell.length_a   1.000
_cell.length_b   1.000
_cell.length_c   1.000
_cell.angle_alpha   90.00
_cell.angle_beta   90.00
_cell.angle_gamma   90.00
#
_symmetry.space_group_name_H-M   'P 1'
#
loop_
_entity.id
_entity.type
_entity.pdbx_description
1 polymer ?
#
loop_
_entity_poly.entity_id
_entity_poly.type
_entity_poly.pdbx_seq_one_letter_code
_entity_poly.pdbx_strand_id
1 'polypeptide(L)'
;MQLAQYVFLITGGASGLGAATARRFVEHGAKVVIADLNAAAGEQLANELGAQHALFHLTDVTLADSGQAAVDAALRHFGGLNGLVNCAGILGGARVAGRDGPHDLGLFERVIRVNLVGTFNMLRLAAAAMTTSAPNAEGERGVIINTASVATFEGQIGQAAYSASKGGVASMTLPIARELARFGIRVVAIAPGIFETAMMAAAPDAVRQSLEAQAVFPPRLGRAEEYAQLAQQVVENPMLNGCVLRLDGAVRMAAK
;
A
#
# COMPACT_ATOMS: atom_id res chain seq x y z
N MET A 1 11.42 -12.25 -9.65
CA MET A 1 10.54 -13.08 -8.75
C MET A 1 9.24 -13.34 -9.46
N GLN A 2 8.60 -14.50 -9.30
CA GLN A 2 7.23 -14.79 -9.77
C GLN A 2 6.29 -14.85 -8.56
N LEU A 3 4.98 -14.62 -8.75
CA LEU A 3 4.04 -14.69 -7.62
C LEU A 3 3.90 -16.11 -7.05
N ALA A 4 3.90 -17.11 -7.90
CA ALA A 4 3.68 -18.49 -7.51
C ALA A 4 4.64 -18.96 -6.41
N GLN A 5 4.09 -19.55 -5.35
CA GLN A 5 4.79 -20.09 -4.18
C GLN A 5 5.41 -19.08 -3.20
N TYR A 6 5.40 -17.78 -3.51
CA TYR A 6 5.90 -16.75 -2.61
C TYR A 6 4.83 -16.25 -1.65
N VAL A 7 5.28 -15.77 -0.50
CA VAL A 7 4.44 -15.29 0.60
C VAL A 7 4.49 -13.77 0.67
N PHE A 8 3.33 -13.13 0.67
CA PHE A 8 3.18 -11.68 0.73
C PHE A 8 2.35 -11.26 1.95
N LEU A 9 2.80 -10.22 2.63
CA LEU A 9 2.01 -9.52 3.65
C LEU A 9 1.41 -8.26 3.02
N ILE A 10 0.10 -8.06 3.15
CA ILE A 10 -0.63 -6.95 2.53
C ILE A 10 -1.34 -6.17 3.63
N THR A 11 -0.86 -4.95 3.93
CA THR A 11 -1.52 -4.07 4.91
C THR A 11 -2.67 -3.31 4.26
N GLY A 12 -3.72 -3.00 5.04
CA GLY A 12 -4.97 -2.50 4.45
C GLY A 12 -5.59 -3.53 3.51
N GLY A 13 -5.32 -4.81 3.78
CA GLY A 13 -5.61 -5.92 2.88
C GLY A 13 -7.08 -6.34 2.84
N ALA A 14 -7.92 -5.86 3.78
CA ALA A 14 -9.32 -6.26 3.86
C ALA A 14 -10.24 -5.51 2.87
N SER A 15 -9.78 -4.45 2.22
CA SER A 15 -10.60 -3.63 1.32
C SER A 15 -9.80 -2.97 0.19
N GLY A 16 -10.50 -2.40 -0.80
CA GLY A 16 -9.94 -1.54 -1.84
C GLY A 16 -8.72 -2.13 -2.56
N LEU A 17 -7.65 -1.32 -2.65
CA LEU A 17 -6.42 -1.70 -3.36
C LEU A 17 -5.75 -2.94 -2.77
N GLY A 18 -5.75 -3.05 -1.43
CA GLY A 18 -5.15 -4.19 -0.73
C GLY A 18 -5.91 -5.50 -0.98
N ALA A 19 -7.23 -5.49 -0.91
CA ALA A 19 -8.06 -6.67 -1.17
C ALA A 19 -7.96 -7.14 -2.63
N ALA A 20 -7.97 -6.20 -3.60
CA ALA A 20 -7.76 -6.53 -5.00
C ALA A 20 -6.37 -7.14 -5.24
N THR A 21 -5.34 -6.61 -4.55
CA THR A 21 -3.98 -7.17 -4.61
C THR A 21 -3.94 -8.57 -4.02
N ALA A 22 -4.60 -8.81 -2.88
CA ALA A 22 -4.66 -10.13 -2.26
C ALA A 22 -5.31 -11.17 -3.18
N ARG A 23 -6.47 -10.84 -3.78
CA ARG A 23 -7.15 -11.72 -4.75
C ARG A 23 -6.24 -12.04 -5.93
N ARG A 24 -5.69 -11.02 -6.56
CA ARG A 24 -4.83 -11.21 -7.73
C ARG A 24 -3.59 -12.04 -7.41
N PHE A 25 -2.95 -11.81 -6.27
CA PHE A 25 -1.76 -12.57 -5.89
C PHE A 25 -2.08 -14.05 -5.65
N VAL A 26 -3.20 -14.34 -4.97
CA VAL A 26 -3.65 -15.73 -4.76
C VAL A 26 -4.05 -16.40 -6.07
N GLU A 27 -4.75 -15.70 -6.96
CA GLU A 27 -5.09 -16.19 -8.31
C GLU A 27 -3.85 -16.61 -9.11
N HIS A 28 -2.71 -15.94 -8.87
CA HIS A 28 -1.43 -16.25 -9.51
C HIS A 28 -0.51 -17.15 -8.64
N GLY A 29 -1.09 -17.87 -7.67
CA GLY A 29 -0.41 -18.89 -6.89
C GLY A 29 0.42 -18.42 -5.71
N ALA A 30 0.32 -17.16 -5.32
CA ALA A 30 0.93 -16.65 -4.09
C ALA A 30 0.14 -17.06 -2.85
N LYS A 31 0.81 -16.96 -1.69
CA LYS A 31 0.18 -17.01 -0.38
C LYS A 31 0.17 -15.61 0.22
N VAL A 32 -0.90 -15.23 0.92
CA VAL A 32 -1.05 -13.88 1.44
C VAL A 32 -1.44 -13.85 2.92
N VAL A 33 -0.83 -12.93 3.67
CA VAL A 33 -1.33 -12.50 4.97
C VAL A 33 -2.05 -11.18 4.78
N ILE A 34 -3.35 -11.15 5.07
CA ILE A 34 -4.21 -9.99 5.02
C ILE A 34 -4.12 -9.29 6.38
N ALA A 35 -3.40 -8.17 6.44
CA ALA A 35 -3.20 -7.40 7.66
C ALA A 35 -4.10 -6.15 7.64
N ASP A 36 -5.07 -6.09 8.55
CA ASP A 36 -6.05 -4.98 8.59
C ASP A 36 -6.62 -4.80 10.01
N LEU A 37 -7.21 -3.64 10.27
CA LEU A 37 -7.98 -3.38 11.49
C LEU A 37 -9.43 -3.91 11.40
N ASN A 38 -9.96 -4.11 10.20
CA ASN A 38 -11.30 -4.61 9.98
C ASN A 38 -11.32 -6.14 9.99
N ALA A 39 -11.50 -6.72 11.18
CA ALA A 39 -11.51 -8.16 11.36
C ALA A 39 -12.58 -8.86 10.50
N ALA A 40 -13.81 -8.35 10.50
CA ALA A 40 -14.91 -8.98 9.77
C ALA A 40 -14.64 -9.07 8.26
N ALA A 41 -14.20 -7.98 7.63
CA ALA A 41 -13.87 -7.98 6.21
C ALA A 41 -12.61 -8.80 5.90
N GLY A 42 -11.61 -8.76 6.78
CA GLY A 42 -10.37 -9.52 6.60
C GLY A 42 -10.59 -11.03 6.70
N GLU A 43 -11.34 -11.48 7.69
CA GLU A 43 -11.72 -12.90 7.84
C GLU A 43 -12.58 -13.39 6.67
N GLN A 44 -13.55 -12.57 6.24
CA GLN A 44 -14.37 -12.89 5.08
C GLN A 44 -13.50 -13.09 3.83
N LEU A 45 -12.57 -12.19 3.56
CA LEU A 45 -11.67 -12.29 2.40
C LEU A 45 -10.74 -13.50 2.51
N ALA A 46 -10.18 -13.76 3.70
CA ALA A 46 -9.32 -14.93 3.90
C ALA A 46 -10.07 -16.25 3.66
N ASN A 47 -11.33 -16.33 4.13
CA ASN A 47 -12.20 -17.50 3.88
C ASN A 47 -12.54 -17.64 2.39
N GLU A 48 -12.82 -16.55 1.68
CA GLU A 48 -13.05 -16.53 0.22
C GLU A 48 -11.86 -17.09 -0.55
N LEU A 49 -10.64 -16.69 -0.17
CA LEU A 49 -9.40 -17.09 -0.83
C LEU A 49 -8.91 -18.48 -0.43
N GLY A 50 -9.43 -19.03 0.66
CA GLY A 50 -9.09 -20.34 1.18
C GLY A 50 -7.88 -20.36 2.12
N ALA A 51 -7.99 -21.09 3.23
CA ALA A 51 -7.01 -21.10 4.33
C ALA A 51 -5.60 -21.57 3.93
N GLN A 52 -5.47 -22.32 2.84
CA GLN A 52 -4.16 -22.74 2.30
C GLN A 52 -3.44 -21.61 1.53
N HIS A 53 -4.15 -20.53 1.14
CA HIS A 53 -3.61 -19.43 0.35
C HIS A 53 -3.66 -18.08 1.09
N ALA A 54 -4.58 -17.91 2.03
CA ALA A 54 -4.77 -16.65 2.73
C ALA A 54 -4.96 -16.84 4.23
N LEU A 55 -4.36 -15.93 4.99
CA LEU A 55 -4.52 -15.82 6.45
C LEU A 55 -4.87 -14.37 6.77
N PHE A 56 -5.90 -14.15 7.58
CA PHE A 56 -6.15 -12.85 8.17
C PHE A 56 -5.38 -12.68 9.48
N HIS A 57 -4.84 -11.48 9.70
CA HIS A 57 -4.22 -11.08 10.97
C HIS A 57 -4.66 -9.67 11.34
N LEU A 58 -5.30 -9.52 12.51
CA LEU A 58 -5.69 -8.20 13.03
C LEU A 58 -4.42 -7.37 13.30
N THR A 59 -4.26 -6.27 12.59
CA THR A 59 -2.99 -5.53 12.59
C THR A 59 -3.22 -4.03 12.60
N ASP A 60 -2.68 -3.36 13.64
CA ASP A 60 -2.46 -1.92 13.64
C ASP A 60 -1.02 -1.63 13.19
N VAL A 61 -0.87 -1.07 12.00
CA VAL A 61 0.44 -0.75 11.42
C VAL A 61 1.23 0.28 12.22
N THR A 62 0.57 1.05 13.08
CA THR A 62 1.20 2.09 13.91
C THR A 62 1.88 1.53 15.15
N LEU A 63 1.63 0.25 15.50
CA LEU A 63 2.14 -0.43 16.67
C LEU A 63 3.21 -1.45 16.26
N ALA A 64 4.41 -1.34 16.85
CA ALA A 64 5.54 -2.22 16.53
C ALA A 64 5.21 -3.70 16.77
N ASP A 65 4.63 -4.01 17.94
CA ASP A 65 4.31 -5.39 18.34
C ASP A 65 3.23 -5.99 17.46
N SER A 66 2.23 -5.20 17.06
CA SER A 66 1.16 -5.65 16.14
C SER A 66 1.73 -5.97 14.77
N GLY A 67 2.62 -5.12 14.24
CA GLY A 67 3.31 -5.37 12.98
C GLY A 67 4.22 -6.60 13.04
N GLN A 68 4.96 -6.78 14.14
CA GLN A 68 5.81 -7.97 14.34
C GLN A 68 4.97 -9.24 14.37
N ALA A 69 3.84 -9.23 15.08
CA ALA A 69 2.94 -10.38 15.15
C ALA A 69 2.40 -10.79 13.77
N ALA A 70 2.12 -9.83 12.88
CA ALA A 70 1.69 -10.11 11.50
C ALA A 70 2.81 -10.74 10.66
N VAL A 71 4.06 -10.28 10.80
CA VAL A 71 5.23 -10.89 10.15
C VAL A 71 5.45 -12.30 10.67
N ASP A 72 5.39 -12.51 12.00
CA ASP A 72 5.53 -13.82 12.63
C ASP A 72 4.41 -14.78 12.19
N ALA A 73 3.21 -14.28 11.95
CA ALA A 73 2.11 -15.09 11.42
C ALA A 73 2.43 -15.62 10.01
N ALA A 74 3.01 -14.79 9.13
CA ALA A 74 3.47 -15.22 7.81
C ALA A 74 4.53 -16.35 7.93
N LEU A 75 5.52 -16.14 8.78
CA LEU A 75 6.61 -17.10 8.98
C LEU A 75 6.09 -18.43 9.56
N ARG A 76 5.21 -18.38 10.56
CA ARG A 76 4.66 -19.60 11.20
C ARG A 76 3.69 -20.35 10.29
N HIS A 77 2.81 -19.65 9.57
CA HIS A 77 1.74 -20.29 8.82
C HIS A 77 2.21 -20.76 7.43
N PHE A 78 3.01 -19.94 6.75
CA PHE A 78 3.46 -20.20 5.39
C PHE A 78 4.94 -20.56 5.25
N GLY A 79 5.71 -20.48 6.33
CA GLY A 79 7.13 -20.85 6.36
C GLY A 79 8.08 -19.78 5.80
N GLY A 80 7.61 -18.58 5.47
CA GLY A 80 8.45 -17.52 4.92
C GLY A 80 7.71 -16.21 4.68
N LEU A 81 8.48 -15.19 4.28
CA LEU A 81 7.94 -13.91 3.81
C LEU A 81 8.85 -13.40 2.68
N ASN A 82 8.27 -13.11 1.53
CA ASN A 82 9.01 -12.69 0.33
C ASN A 82 8.55 -11.33 -0.21
N GLY A 83 7.43 -10.81 0.27
CA GLY A 83 6.96 -9.51 -0.16
C GLY A 83 6.07 -8.81 0.85
N LEU A 84 6.06 -7.48 0.75
CA LEU A 84 5.18 -6.61 1.51
C LEU A 84 4.51 -5.64 0.54
N VAL A 85 3.18 -5.52 0.64
CA VAL A 85 2.42 -4.48 -0.05
C VAL A 85 1.74 -3.60 0.99
N ASN A 86 2.20 -2.37 1.13
CA ASN A 86 1.67 -1.40 2.07
C ASN A 86 0.51 -0.62 1.43
N CYS A 87 -0.74 -1.05 1.68
CA CYS A 87 -1.96 -0.35 1.26
C CYS A 87 -2.69 0.34 2.41
N ALA A 88 -2.32 0.07 3.67
CA ALA A 88 -2.93 0.74 4.82
C ALA A 88 -2.71 2.25 4.77
N GLY A 89 -3.78 3.02 4.96
CA GLY A 89 -3.71 4.46 4.95
C GLY A 89 -5.07 5.12 5.18
N ILE A 90 -5.04 6.36 5.62
CA ILE A 90 -6.22 7.19 5.85
C ILE A 90 -6.10 8.51 5.09
N LEU A 91 -7.24 9.08 4.73
CA LEU A 91 -7.33 10.48 4.34
C LEU A 91 -7.40 11.35 5.62
N GLY A 92 -7.02 12.59 5.48
CA GLY A 92 -7.19 13.59 6.52
C GLY A 92 -7.14 14.95 5.83
N GLY A 93 -8.31 15.51 5.53
CA GLY A 93 -8.43 16.77 4.82
C GLY A 93 -8.85 17.89 5.77
N ALA A 94 -7.99 18.88 5.97
CA ALA A 94 -8.32 20.13 6.64
C ALA A 94 -7.41 21.26 6.14
N ARG A 95 -7.96 22.48 6.05
CA ARG A 95 -7.17 23.67 5.66
C ARG A 95 -6.20 24.05 6.78
N VAL A 96 -5.03 24.56 6.43
CA VAL A 96 -4.06 25.09 7.39
C VAL A 96 -4.67 26.22 8.22
N ALA A 97 -5.47 27.07 7.58
CA ALA A 97 -6.29 28.07 8.24
C ALA A 97 -7.72 27.99 7.69
N GLY A 98 -8.66 27.63 8.53
CA GLY A 98 -10.09 27.49 8.23
C GLY A 98 -10.94 28.55 8.92
N ARG A 99 -12.28 28.46 8.75
CA ARG A 99 -13.22 29.35 9.43
C ARG A 99 -13.20 29.18 10.95
N ASP A 100 -12.94 27.93 11.40
CA ASP A 100 -13.00 27.54 12.80
C ASP A 100 -11.63 27.60 13.50
N GLY A 101 -10.60 28.13 12.81
CA GLY A 101 -9.26 28.28 13.35
C GLY A 101 -8.17 27.54 12.56
N PRO A 102 -7.01 27.29 13.18
CA PRO A 102 -5.90 26.58 12.57
C PRO A 102 -6.22 25.09 12.41
N HIS A 103 -5.49 24.41 11.52
CA HIS A 103 -5.54 22.97 11.34
C HIS A 103 -5.34 22.24 12.69
N ASP A 104 -6.18 21.26 12.99
CA ASP A 104 -5.99 20.37 14.14
C ASP A 104 -4.69 19.57 14.01
N LEU A 105 -3.74 19.83 14.93
CA LEU A 105 -2.45 19.15 14.95
C LEU A 105 -2.61 17.62 15.17
N GLY A 106 -3.57 17.20 15.98
CA GLY A 106 -3.85 15.79 16.23
C GLY A 106 -4.32 15.04 14.96
N LEU A 107 -5.07 15.71 14.09
CA LEU A 107 -5.42 15.15 12.77
C LEU A 107 -4.16 15.00 11.89
N PHE A 108 -3.31 16.01 11.85
CA PHE A 108 -2.05 15.96 11.10
C PHE A 108 -1.18 14.79 11.59
N GLU A 109 -0.94 14.70 12.88
CA GLU A 109 -0.13 13.64 13.50
C GLU A 109 -0.70 12.25 13.23
N ARG A 110 -2.01 12.08 13.30
CA ARG A 110 -2.68 10.80 13.02
C ARG A 110 -2.44 10.35 11.57
N VAL A 111 -2.56 11.27 10.59
CA VAL A 111 -2.30 10.96 9.17
C VAL A 111 -0.84 10.55 8.96
N ILE A 112 0.10 11.29 9.53
CA ILE A 112 1.54 10.96 9.46
C ILE A 112 1.80 9.61 10.13
N ARG A 113 1.24 9.37 11.31
CA ARG A 113 1.43 8.13 12.06
C ARG A 113 0.97 6.91 11.27
N VAL A 114 -0.23 6.95 10.69
CA VAL A 114 -0.76 5.81 9.92
C VAL A 114 -0.02 5.66 8.59
N ASN A 115 0.00 6.72 7.76
CA ASN A 115 0.41 6.61 6.37
C ASN A 115 1.94 6.52 6.19
N LEU A 116 2.71 7.19 7.03
CA LEU A 116 4.17 7.25 6.91
C LEU A 116 4.85 6.35 7.94
N VAL A 117 4.60 6.57 9.23
CA VAL A 117 5.25 5.80 10.30
C VAL A 117 4.79 4.34 10.23
N GLY A 118 3.49 4.07 10.02
CA GLY A 118 2.95 2.72 9.85
C GLY A 118 3.55 1.99 8.63
N THR A 119 3.65 2.68 7.49
CA THR A 119 4.32 2.12 6.29
C THR A 119 5.77 1.76 6.59
N PHE A 120 6.53 2.66 7.23
CA PHE A 120 7.92 2.38 7.60
C PHE A 120 8.03 1.26 8.64
N ASN A 121 7.12 1.22 9.63
CA ASN A 121 7.10 0.17 10.64
C ASN A 121 6.95 -1.23 10.00
N MET A 122 5.96 -1.40 9.12
CA MET A 122 5.77 -2.67 8.44
C MET A 122 6.95 -3.00 7.50
N LEU A 123 7.47 -2.00 6.80
CA LEU A 123 8.61 -2.15 5.90
C LEU A 123 9.85 -2.67 6.63
N ARG A 124 10.26 -2.04 7.74
CA ARG A 124 11.45 -2.44 8.51
C ARG A 124 11.35 -3.86 9.05
N LEU A 125 10.14 -4.26 9.52
CA LEU A 125 9.89 -5.58 10.09
C LEU A 125 9.90 -6.67 9.00
N ALA A 126 9.22 -6.42 7.88
CA ALA A 126 9.21 -7.33 6.75
C ALA A 126 10.61 -7.47 6.12
N ALA A 127 11.33 -6.35 5.94
CA ALA A 127 12.69 -6.38 5.43
C ALA A 127 13.61 -7.23 6.31
N ALA A 128 13.57 -7.06 7.63
CA ALA A 128 14.35 -7.86 8.57
C ALA A 128 14.05 -9.37 8.42
N ALA A 129 12.79 -9.75 8.31
CA ALA A 129 12.40 -11.15 8.06
C ALA A 129 12.91 -11.67 6.70
N MET A 130 12.80 -10.88 5.64
CA MET A 130 13.27 -11.28 4.30
C MET A 130 14.79 -11.48 4.24
N THR A 131 15.60 -10.75 5.03
CA THR A 131 17.05 -10.90 5.00
C THR A 131 17.53 -12.29 5.39
N THR A 132 16.73 -13.04 6.15
CA THR A 132 17.06 -14.40 6.61
C THR A 132 16.58 -15.48 5.63
N SER A 133 15.79 -15.14 4.62
CA SER A 133 15.27 -16.08 3.62
C SER A 133 16.38 -16.46 2.61
N ALA A 134 16.30 -17.67 2.05
CA ALA A 134 17.16 -18.04 0.94
C ALA A 134 16.83 -17.20 -0.31
N PRO A 135 17.85 -16.68 -1.03
CA PRO A 135 17.62 -15.98 -2.28
C PRO A 135 17.18 -16.95 -3.39
N ASN A 136 16.48 -16.44 -4.39
CA ASN A 136 16.22 -17.18 -5.63
C ASN A 136 17.52 -17.26 -6.51
N ALA A 137 17.38 -17.86 -7.68
CA ALA A 137 18.50 -18.04 -8.61
C ALA A 137 19.15 -16.71 -9.09
N GLU A 138 18.41 -15.59 -9.02
CA GLU A 138 18.88 -14.26 -9.37
C GLU A 138 19.40 -13.45 -8.17
N GLY A 139 19.46 -14.07 -6.98
CA GLY A 139 19.88 -13.42 -5.74
C GLY A 139 18.78 -12.60 -5.04
N GLU A 140 17.53 -12.63 -5.54
CA GLU A 140 16.43 -11.87 -4.98
C GLU A 140 15.78 -12.62 -3.80
N ARG A 141 15.60 -11.91 -2.67
CA ARG A 141 14.92 -12.42 -1.47
C ARG A 141 13.51 -11.86 -1.31
N GLY A 142 13.26 -10.68 -1.88
CA GLY A 142 11.96 -10.08 -1.71
C GLY A 142 11.74 -8.75 -2.40
N VAL A 143 10.49 -8.28 -2.33
CA VAL A 143 10.08 -6.98 -2.85
C VAL A 143 9.12 -6.29 -1.90
N ILE A 144 9.29 -4.98 -1.74
CA ILE A 144 8.42 -4.12 -0.93
C ILE A 144 7.76 -3.11 -1.86
N ILE A 145 6.43 -3.07 -1.84
CA ILE A 145 5.62 -2.15 -2.61
C ILE A 145 4.89 -1.21 -1.64
N ASN A 146 5.20 0.07 -1.72
CA ASN A 146 4.54 1.08 -0.90
C ASN A 146 3.51 1.86 -1.71
N THR A 147 2.37 2.20 -1.10
CA THR A 147 1.35 3.03 -1.74
C THR A 147 1.59 4.50 -1.39
N ALA A 148 2.16 5.24 -2.35
CA ALA A 148 2.21 6.70 -2.35
C ALA A 148 0.86 7.29 -2.83
N SER A 149 0.86 8.38 -3.56
CA SER A 149 -0.31 9.02 -4.19
C SER A 149 0.16 10.06 -5.20
N VAL A 150 -0.67 10.43 -6.17
CA VAL A 150 -0.46 11.66 -6.97
C VAL A 150 -0.40 12.90 -6.08
N ALA A 151 -1.03 12.88 -4.89
CA ALA A 151 -0.92 13.95 -3.90
C ALA A 151 0.51 14.18 -3.37
N THR A 152 1.44 13.25 -3.64
CA THR A 152 2.88 13.45 -3.45
C THR A 152 3.42 14.60 -4.29
N PHE A 153 2.85 14.81 -5.46
CA PHE A 153 3.30 15.78 -6.47
C PHE A 153 2.35 16.95 -6.60
N GLU A 154 1.04 16.70 -6.52
CA GLU A 154 -0.02 17.64 -6.84
C GLU A 154 -1.11 17.63 -5.74
N GLY A 155 -0.71 17.91 -4.49
CA GLY A 155 -1.65 17.97 -3.37
C GLY A 155 -2.66 19.11 -3.52
N GLN A 156 -3.92 18.82 -3.21
CA GLN A 156 -5.02 19.77 -3.26
C GLN A 156 -5.11 20.61 -1.96
N ILE A 157 -5.88 21.70 -2.02
CA ILE A 157 -6.20 22.49 -0.82
C ILE A 157 -6.82 21.58 0.26
N GLY A 158 -6.27 21.63 1.45
CA GLY A 158 -6.67 20.81 2.59
C GLY A 158 -5.94 19.48 2.71
N GLN A 159 -5.05 19.12 1.79
CA GLN A 159 -4.32 17.84 1.81
C GLN A 159 -2.90 17.94 2.42
N ALA A 160 -2.58 18.96 3.19
CA ALA A 160 -1.22 19.15 3.71
C ALA A 160 -0.68 17.90 4.45
N ALA A 161 -1.44 17.34 5.39
CA ALA A 161 -1.06 16.14 6.13
C ALA A 161 -0.92 14.91 5.20
N TYR A 162 -1.89 14.71 4.32
CA TYR A 162 -1.89 13.59 3.38
C TYR A 162 -0.72 13.68 2.40
N SER A 163 -0.52 14.84 1.77
CA SER A 163 0.60 15.07 0.85
C SER A 163 1.96 14.91 1.54
N ALA A 164 2.11 15.43 2.77
CA ALA A 164 3.32 15.23 3.55
C ALA A 164 3.59 13.75 3.82
N SER A 165 2.55 12.98 4.20
CA SER A 165 2.69 11.55 4.46
C SER A 165 3.08 10.77 3.20
N LYS A 166 2.41 11.02 2.07
CA LYS A 166 2.65 10.31 0.80
C LYS A 166 3.93 10.79 0.11
N GLY A 167 4.31 12.06 0.29
CA GLY A 167 5.61 12.60 -0.08
C GLY A 167 6.75 11.91 0.68
N GLY A 168 6.60 11.71 1.99
CA GLY A 168 7.53 10.95 2.81
C GLY A 168 7.70 9.51 2.34
N VAL A 169 6.59 8.81 2.01
CA VAL A 169 6.63 7.45 1.45
C VAL A 169 7.42 7.42 0.13
N ALA A 170 7.17 8.36 -0.77
CA ALA A 170 7.89 8.45 -2.04
C ALA A 170 9.38 8.74 -1.82
N SER A 171 9.71 9.69 -0.95
CA SER A 171 11.09 10.12 -0.68
C SER A 171 11.94 9.04 -0.02
N MET A 172 11.36 8.21 0.86
CA MET A 172 12.11 7.12 1.51
C MET A 172 12.33 5.90 0.59
N THR A 173 11.65 5.81 -0.55
CA THR A 173 11.71 4.63 -1.44
C THR A 173 13.13 4.38 -1.96
N LEU A 174 13.78 5.40 -2.54
CA LEU A 174 15.12 5.23 -3.12
C LEU A 174 16.23 4.93 -2.08
N PRO A 175 16.35 5.67 -0.97
CA PRO A 175 17.38 5.36 0.02
C PRO A 175 17.21 3.97 0.61
N ILE A 176 15.99 3.51 0.88
CA ILE A 176 15.74 2.16 1.40
C ILE A 176 16.06 1.10 0.33
N ALA A 177 15.69 1.32 -0.93
CA ALA A 177 16.06 0.42 -2.03
C ALA A 177 17.58 0.23 -2.14
N ARG A 178 18.35 1.31 -2.00
CA ARG A 178 19.82 1.27 -1.99
C ARG A 178 20.39 0.52 -0.79
N GLU A 179 19.82 0.73 0.40
CA GLU A 179 20.22 0.05 1.63
C GLU A 179 19.96 -1.46 1.57
N LEU A 180 18.79 -1.85 1.07
CA LEU A 180 18.35 -3.24 1.03
C LEU A 180 18.88 -4.03 -0.19
N ALA A 181 19.47 -3.36 -1.18
CA ALA A 181 20.02 -3.99 -2.39
C ALA A 181 21.04 -5.10 -2.06
N ARG A 182 21.90 -4.89 -1.05
CA ARG A 182 22.88 -5.89 -0.60
C ARG A 182 22.24 -7.20 -0.09
N PHE A 183 20.97 -7.15 0.25
CA PHE A 183 20.19 -8.31 0.69
C PHE A 183 19.33 -8.91 -0.42
N GLY A 184 19.35 -8.34 -1.63
CA GLY A 184 18.48 -8.76 -2.73
C GLY A 184 17.01 -8.44 -2.47
N ILE A 185 16.70 -7.31 -1.83
CA ILE A 185 15.34 -6.84 -1.58
C ILE A 185 15.13 -5.54 -2.34
N ARG A 186 14.09 -5.52 -3.20
CA ARG A 186 13.69 -4.33 -3.96
C ARG A 186 12.64 -3.51 -3.21
N VAL A 187 12.61 -2.21 -3.47
CA VAL A 187 11.60 -1.30 -2.90
C VAL A 187 11.08 -0.38 -3.99
N VAL A 188 9.77 -0.36 -4.19
CA VAL A 188 9.09 0.45 -5.19
C VAL A 188 7.90 1.15 -4.53
N ALA A 189 7.59 2.37 -4.94
CA ALA A 189 6.34 3.01 -4.59
C ALA A 189 5.42 3.10 -5.82
N ILE A 190 4.15 2.79 -5.64
CA ILE A 190 3.10 3.09 -6.61
C ILE A 190 2.39 4.35 -6.13
N ALA A 191 2.20 5.33 -7.01
CA ALA A 191 1.47 6.57 -6.77
C ALA A 191 0.15 6.55 -7.56
N PRO A 192 -0.95 6.02 -6.98
CA PRO A 192 -2.24 6.00 -7.63
C PRO A 192 -2.80 7.40 -7.80
N GLY A 193 -3.54 7.60 -8.87
CA GLY A 193 -4.46 8.72 -9.04
C GLY A 193 -5.75 8.52 -8.24
N ILE A 194 -6.89 8.79 -8.86
CA ILE A 194 -8.19 8.64 -8.21
C ILE A 194 -8.74 7.26 -8.59
N PHE A 195 -8.94 6.42 -7.57
CA PHE A 195 -9.40 5.03 -7.72
C PHE A 195 -10.75 4.81 -7.04
N GLU A 196 -11.57 3.93 -7.62
CA GLU A 196 -12.79 3.43 -6.98
C GLU A 196 -12.40 2.61 -5.75
N THR A 197 -12.65 3.18 -4.57
CA THR A 197 -12.42 2.54 -3.29
C THR A 197 -13.65 2.72 -2.40
N ALA A 198 -13.80 1.94 -1.36
CA ALA A 198 -14.88 2.13 -0.39
C ALA A 198 -14.91 3.56 0.18
N MET A 199 -13.73 4.17 0.30
CA MET A 199 -13.57 5.57 0.72
C MET A 199 -14.15 6.55 -0.30
N MET A 200 -14.00 6.28 -1.61
CA MET A 200 -14.57 7.09 -2.68
C MET A 200 -16.06 6.82 -2.86
N ALA A 201 -16.53 5.60 -2.64
CA ALA A 201 -17.95 5.25 -2.68
C ALA A 201 -18.76 5.97 -1.60
N ALA A 202 -18.14 6.35 -0.48
CA ALA A 202 -18.77 7.14 0.58
C ALA A 202 -18.79 8.66 0.29
N ALA A 203 -18.12 9.14 -0.77
CA ALA A 203 -18.12 10.55 -1.15
C ALA A 203 -19.47 10.95 -1.79
N PRO A 204 -19.92 12.21 -1.60
CA PRO A 204 -21.10 12.72 -2.30
C PRO A 204 -20.97 12.61 -3.82
N ASP A 205 -22.06 12.33 -4.52
CA ASP A 205 -22.08 12.14 -5.98
C ASP A 205 -21.44 13.31 -6.75
N ALA A 206 -21.70 14.56 -6.34
CA ALA A 206 -21.11 15.75 -6.96
C ALA A 206 -19.57 15.76 -6.84
N VAL A 207 -19.02 15.28 -5.73
CA VAL A 207 -17.55 15.16 -5.52
C VAL A 207 -17.02 14.07 -6.44
N ARG A 208 -17.66 12.91 -6.48
CA ARG A 208 -17.26 11.80 -7.34
C ARG A 208 -17.26 12.21 -8.81
N GLN A 209 -18.34 12.82 -9.31
CA GLN A 209 -18.43 13.33 -10.69
C GLN A 209 -17.36 14.37 -11.00
N SER A 210 -17.07 15.29 -10.06
CA SER A 210 -15.99 16.27 -10.23
C SER A 210 -14.62 15.62 -10.37
N LEU A 211 -14.36 14.54 -9.63
CA LEU A 211 -13.11 13.80 -9.68
C LEU A 211 -13.01 12.93 -10.95
N GLU A 212 -14.11 12.31 -11.37
CA GLU A 212 -14.20 11.58 -12.64
C GLU A 212 -13.91 12.48 -13.84
N ALA A 213 -14.44 13.71 -13.82
CA ALA A 213 -14.21 14.69 -14.87
C ALA A 213 -12.73 15.15 -15.00
N GLN A 214 -11.90 14.91 -13.99
CA GLN A 214 -10.46 15.18 -14.05
C GLN A 214 -9.66 14.04 -14.71
N ALA A 215 -10.26 12.85 -14.87
CA ALA A 215 -9.61 11.73 -15.54
C ALA A 215 -9.45 12.03 -17.04
N VAL A 216 -8.22 12.00 -17.54
CA VAL A 216 -7.93 12.33 -18.94
C VAL A 216 -8.22 11.13 -19.83
N PHE A 217 -7.56 9.99 -19.57
CA PHE A 217 -7.81 8.74 -20.27
C PHE A 217 -7.25 7.56 -19.45
N PRO A 218 -8.03 6.50 -19.25
CA PRO A 218 -9.45 6.36 -19.61
C PRO A 218 -10.34 7.34 -18.82
N PRO A 219 -11.50 7.79 -19.39
CA PRO A 219 -12.36 8.80 -18.77
C PRO A 219 -13.24 8.19 -17.64
N ARG A 220 -12.60 7.69 -16.62
CA ARG A 220 -13.19 7.05 -15.44
C ARG A 220 -12.17 7.00 -14.31
N LEU A 221 -12.62 6.71 -13.11
CA LEU A 221 -11.74 6.37 -12.00
C LEU A 221 -10.95 5.09 -12.27
N GLY A 222 -9.77 4.97 -11.67
CA GLY A 222 -8.99 3.74 -11.67
C GLY A 222 -9.71 2.64 -10.90
N ARG A 223 -9.59 1.41 -11.34
CA ARG A 223 -10.13 0.23 -10.66
C ARG A 223 -9.05 -0.40 -9.77
N ALA A 224 -9.45 -0.95 -8.64
CA ALA A 224 -8.49 -1.56 -7.70
C ALA A 224 -7.68 -2.70 -8.34
N GLU A 225 -8.25 -3.41 -9.32
CA GLU A 225 -7.60 -4.47 -10.09
C GLU A 225 -6.44 -3.94 -10.94
N GLU A 226 -6.51 -2.69 -11.42
CA GLU A 226 -5.43 -2.06 -12.19
C GLU A 226 -4.21 -1.76 -11.31
N TYR A 227 -4.46 -1.39 -10.04
CA TYR A 227 -3.39 -1.29 -9.04
C TYR A 227 -2.77 -2.66 -8.75
N ALA A 228 -3.60 -3.68 -8.53
CA ALA A 228 -3.16 -5.04 -8.28
C ALA A 228 -2.34 -5.61 -9.45
N GLN A 229 -2.74 -5.29 -10.68
CA GLN A 229 -1.99 -5.66 -11.89
C GLN A 229 -0.60 -5.01 -11.92
N LEU A 230 -0.50 -3.71 -11.60
CA LEU A 230 0.81 -3.04 -11.53
C LEU A 230 1.66 -3.60 -10.39
N ALA A 231 1.05 -3.92 -9.23
CA ALA A 231 1.75 -4.56 -8.12
C ALA A 231 2.34 -5.92 -8.53
N GLN A 232 1.60 -6.75 -9.28
CA GLN A 232 2.13 -7.97 -9.88
C GLN A 232 3.31 -7.69 -10.81
N GLN A 233 3.18 -6.72 -11.72
CA GLN A 233 4.25 -6.35 -12.64
C GLN A 233 5.52 -5.88 -11.89
N VAL A 234 5.36 -5.17 -10.76
CA VAL A 234 6.49 -4.80 -9.90
C VAL A 234 7.16 -6.04 -9.30
N VAL A 235 6.39 -7.03 -8.87
CA VAL A 235 6.95 -8.31 -8.37
C VAL A 235 7.77 -8.99 -9.47
N GLU A 236 7.22 -9.10 -10.67
CA GLU A 236 7.76 -9.92 -11.77
C GLU A 236 8.89 -9.24 -12.56
N ASN A 237 9.01 -7.91 -12.49
CA ASN A 237 10.05 -7.17 -13.21
C ASN A 237 11.20 -6.75 -12.27
N PRO A 238 12.34 -7.45 -12.27
CA PRO A 238 13.45 -7.19 -11.36
C PRO A 238 14.14 -5.83 -11.58
N MET A 239 13.93 -5.18 -12.73
CA MET A 239 14.50 -3.85 -13.00
C MET A 239 13.72 -2.72 -12.31
N LEU A 240 12.51 -2.97 -11.80
CA LEU A 240 11.76 -2.01 -11.01
C LEU A 240 12.27 -2.00 -9.57
N ASN A 241 13.12 -1.02 -9.26
CA ASN A 241 13.70 -0.82 -7.93
C ASN A 241 14.02 0.66 -7.68
N GLY A 242 13.69 1.18 -6.50
CA GLY A 242 14.00 2.54 -6.08
C GLY A 242 13.17 3.64 -6.78
N CYS A 243 12.14 3.28 -7.53
CA CYS A 243 11.33 4.22 -8.30
C CYS A 243 9.93 4.45 -7.71
N VAL A 244 9.32 5.55 -8.13
CA VAL A 244 7.92 5.88 -7.86
C VAL A 244 7.16 5.81 -9.18
N LEU A 245 6.23 4.88 -9.29
CA LEU A 245 5.42 4.64 -10.50
C LEU A 245 4.07 5.35 -10.37
N ARG A 246 3.78 6.31 -11.21
CA ARG A 246 2.45 6.92 -11.29
C ARG A 246 1.49 5.96 -12.01
N LEU A 247 0.32 5.78 -11.42
CA LEU A 247 -0.79 5.02 -11.99
C LEU A 247 -2.05 5.88 -11.93
N ASP A 248 -2.24 6.78 -12.89
CA ASP A 248 -3.15 7.90 -12.72
C ASP A 248 -3.91 8.34 -13.98
N GLY A 249 -3.82 7.60 -15.09
CA GLY A 249 -4.52 7.97 -16.33
C GLY A 249 -4.23 9.40 -16.82
N ALA A 250 -3.01 9.88 -16.58
CA ALA A 250 -2.54 11.24 -16.88
C ALA A 250 -3.22 12.37 -16.07
N VAL A 251 -3.90 12.03 -14.97
CA VAL A 251 -4.48 13.06 -14.08
C VAL A 251 -3.39 13.96 -13.52
N ARG A 252 -3.66 15.26 -13.52
CA ARG A 252 -2.94 16.28 -12.76
C ARG A 252 -3.97 17.01 -11.91
N MET A 253 -3.87 16.85 -10.59
CA MET A 253 -4.89 17.32 -9.68
C MET A 253 -4.97 18.85 -9.72
N ALA A 254 -6.18 19.38 -9.90
CA ALA A 254 -6.42 20.79 -9.73
C ALA A 254 -6.26 21.20 -8.26
N ALA A 255 -6.05 22.49 -8.00
CA ALA A 255 -5.91 22.99 -6.63
C ALA A 255 -7.15 22.75 -5.74
N LYS A 256 -8.32 22.61 -6.38
CA LYS A 256 -9.64 22.31 -5.75
C LYS A 256 -10.37 21.27 -6.56
#